data_5f5d86cee5b009497d219720ecbf9289
#
_entry.id   5f5d86cee5b009497d219720ecbf9289
#
_cell.length_a   1.000
_cell.length_b   1.000
_cell.length_c   1.000
_cell.angle_alpha   90.00
_cell.angle_beta   90.00
_cell.angle_gamma   90.00
#
_symmetry.space_group_name_H-M   'P 1'
#
loop_
_entity.id
_entity.type
_entity.pdbx_description
1 polymer ?
#
loop_
_entity_poly.entity_id
_entity_poly.type
_entity_poly.pdbx_seq_one_letter_code
_entity_poly.pdbx_strand_id
1 'polypeptide(L)'
;FLYLADTLNEIDKEDFFNIAKKQATQADYENSLKFLCELLYKYHGVKPIILIDEYDQALITAHTNGYFKEAMNFYRNFLSAGLKDNENFERAILTGILRVAKESIFSGLNNLKVDSILKNQFNYFGLSEEEVLEALKYYKRDYEIQEVKEWYNGYTFGKNLVYNPWSIINFIDNDELTSFWVNTSTNDLIRNGLSNLSSINYKQFVKLINLEPIEIEIEENISFEMLDNPDVIWNLMLFSGYLTLNENKLVSFPNKEVRDFYITEFKRLAGYSINSFNSLLGYLMNKDIENFKGFLQEMFYTAVSYYDTDKEEKYYHNLMLGFVFGLSDNYEIRSNREYGTGRVDLLLKSKNNVLPNYIFEFKVSKKKEDLESDCQKALDQIEEKK
;
A
#
# COMPACT_ATOMS: atom_id res chain seq x y z
N PHE A 1 37.49 -0.09 14.57
CA PHE A 1 38.41 0.82 13.89
C PHE A 1 38.72 2.02 14.76
N LEU A 2 37.75 2.91 15.05
CA LEU A 2 37.97 4.18 15.75
C LEU A 2 38.60 4.03 17.12
N TYR A 3 38.25 3.01 17.91
CA TYR A 3 38.81 2.80 19.26
C TYR A 3 40.27 2.36 19.26
N LEU A 4 40.79 1.96 18.12
CA LEU A 4 42.23 1.63 17.96
C LEU A 4 43.06 2.82 17.42
N ALA A 5 42.41 3.94 17.11
CA ALA A 5 43.03 5.06 16.47
C ALA A 5 43.87 5.87 17.49
N ASP A 6 45.15 6.05 17.22
CA ASP A 6 46.03 6.91 18.01
C ASP A 6 45.64 8.39 17.94
N THR A 7 44.78 8.75 16.98
CA THR A 7 44.26 10.11 16.80
C THR A 7 43.16 10.49 17.80
N LEU A 8 42.59 9.51 18.52
CA LEU A 8 41.56 9.77 19.54
C LEU A 8 42.21 9.89 20.91
N ASN A 9 41.86 10.94 21.65
CA ASN A 9 42.27 11.09 23.05
C ASN A 9 41.49 10.12 23.95
N GLU A 10 41.93 9.99 25.21
CA GLU A 10 41.31 9.02 26.14
C GLU A 10 39.85 9.36 26.49
N ILE A 11 39.48 10.63 26.47
CA ILE A 11 38.07 11.06 26.71
C ILE A 11 37.18 10.63 25.55
N ASP A 12 37.59 10.92 24.31
CA ASP A 12 36.83 10.50 23.12
C ASP A 12 36.64 8.98 23.09
N LYS A 13 37.65 8.20 23.49
CA LYS A 13 37.58 6.74 23.59
C LYS A 13 36.60 6.30 24.66
N GLU A 14 36.63 6.90 25.85
CA GLU A 14 35.74 6.59 26.96
C GLU A 14 34.29 6.87 26.57
N ASP A 15 33.99 8.04 26.00
CA ASP A 15 32.64 8.41 25.54
C ASP A 15 32.14 7.46 24.44
N PHE A 16 33.00 7.11 23.47
CA PHE A 16 32.68 6.13 22.45
C PHE A 16 32.31 4.77 23.05
N PHE A 17 33.08 4.30 24.03
CA PHE A 17 32.78 3.03 24.70
C PHE A 17 31.52 3.07 25.55
N ASN A 18 31.22 4.16 26.21
CA ASN A 18 30.00 4.34 26.99
C ASN A 18 28.77 4.26 26.10
N ILE A 19 28.77 4.91 24.92
CA ILE A 19 27.71 4.81 23.93
C ILE A 19 27.60 3.37 23.39
N ALA A 20 28.71 2.77 22.97
CA ALA A 20 28.72 1.43 22.38
C ALA A 20 28.28 0.34 23.37
N LYS A 21 28.61 0.48 24.66
CA LYS A 21 28.20 -0.44 25.73
C LYS A 21 26.79 -0.17 26.31
N LYS A 22 26.10 0.82 25.80
CA LYS A 22 24.78 1.25 26.31
C LYS A 22 24.83 1.72 27.77
N GLN A 23 25.88 2.43 28.15
CA GLN A 23 26.13 2.98 29.48
C GLN A 23 26.15 4.51 29.51
N ALA A 24 25.91 5.14 28.37
CA ALA A 24 25.86 6.59 28.22
C ALA A 24 24.53 7.19 28.69
N THR A 25 24.47 8.51 28.84
CA THR A 25 23.23 9.23 29.15
C THR A 25 22.35 9.39 27.90
N GLN A 26 21.09 9.75 28.07
CA GLN A 26 20.20 10.06 26.95
C GLN A 26 20.77 11.18 26.07
N ALA A 27 21.34 12.22 26.68
CA ALA A 27 21.94 13.33 25.94
C ALA A 27 23.12 12.87 25.08
N ASP A 28 23.91 11.92 25.54
CA ASP A 28 25.02 11.35 24.77
C ASP A 28 24.51 10.55 23.56
N TYR A 29 23.43 9.78 23.72
CA TYR A 29 22.78 9.09 22.59
C TYR A 29 22.17 10.07 21.60
N GLU A 30 21.53 11.15 22.04
CA GLU A 30 20.98 12.18 21.17
C GLU A 30 22.09 12.91 20.38
N ASN A 31 23.29 13.03 20.92
CA ASN A 31 24.46 13.62 20.25
C ASN A 31 25.34 12.60 19.52
N SER A 32 25.06 11.31 19.60
CA SER A 32 25.95 10.25 19.13
C SER A 32 26.27 10.32 17.63
N LEU A 33 25.32 10.72 16.76
CA LEU A 33 25.53 10.88 15.33
C LEU A 33 26.55 12.02 15.04
N LYS A 34 26.40 13.15 15.72
CA LYS A 34 27.35 14.28 15.62
C LYS A 34 28.72 13.86 16.08
N PHE A 35 28.79 13.20 17.22
CA PHE A 35 30.06 12.70 17.81
C PHE A 35 30.75 11.69 16.88
N LEU A 36 29.99 10.75 16.28
CA LEU A 36 30.53 9.80 15.30
C LEU A 36 31.11 10.53 14.08
N CYS A 37 30.43 11.54 13.56
CA CYS A 37 30.97 12.34 12.44
C CYS A 37 32.28 13.04 12.81
N GLU A 38 32.38 13.59 14.02
CA GLU A 38 33.57 14.22 14.53
C GLU A 38 34.76 13.24 14.61
N LEU A 39 34.54 12.05 15.19
CA LEU A 39 35.56 11.01 15.28
C LEU A 39 36.02 10.52 13.90
N LEU A 40 35.10 10.32 12.98
CA LEU A 40 35.40 9.91 11.60
C LEU A 40 36.22 10.99 10.87
N TYR A 41 35.86 12.25 11.03
CA TYR A 41 36.59 13.36 10.42
C TYR A 41 38.01 13.51 11.02
N LYS A 42 38.14 13.41 12.35
CA LYS A 42 39.45 13.39 13.00
C LYS A 42 40.35 12.26 12.49
N TYR A 43 39.77 11.07 12.28
CA TYR A 43 40.51 9.89 11.87
C TYR A 43 40.89 9.89 10.38
N HIS A 44 39.91 10.20 9.50
CA HIS A 44 40.10 10.11 8.05
C HIS A 44 40.59 11.41 7.40
N GLY A 45 40.49 12.55 8.08
CA GLY A 45 40.77 13.87 7.49
C GLY A 45 39.73 14.30 6.43
N VAL A 46 38.66 13.52 6.23
CA VAL A 46 37.59 13.77 5.25
C VAL A 46 36.25 13.66 5.97
N LYS A 47 35.36 14.61 5.69
CA LYS A 47 34.03 14.63 6.28
C LYS A 47 33.18 13.44 5.79
N PRO A 48 32.54 12.71 6.68
CA PRO A 48 31.68 11.60 6.29
C PRO A 48 30.40 12.07 5.58
N ILE A 49 29.82 11.15 4.80
CA ILE A 49 28.47 11.27 4.27
C ILE A 49 27.52 10.48 5.18
N ILE A 50 26.39 11.07 5.56
CA ILE A 50 25.38 10.43 6.38
C ILE A 50 24.29 9.88 5.47
N LEU A 51 24.01 8.58 5.57
CA LEU A 51 22.93 7.91 4.87
C LEU A 51 21.98 7.29 5.90
N ILE A 52 20.72 7.74 5.96
CA ILE A 52 19.69 7.21 6.85
C ILE A 52 18.55 6.70 5.99
N ASP A 53 18.42 5.39 5.93
CA ASP A 53 17.34 4.74 5.22
C ASP A 53 16.16 4.48 6.18
N GLU A 54 14.93 4.61 5.68
CA GLU A 54 13.70 4.40 6.45
C GLU A 54 13.67 5.17 7.79
N TYR A 55 14.02 6.47 7.77
CA TYR A 55 14.12 7.29 8.99
C TYR A 55 12.83 7.31 9.83
N ASP A 56 11.69 7.07 9.23
CA ASP A 56 10.36 7.07 9.82
C ASP A 56 9.95 5.71 10.43
N GLN A 57 10.64 4.61 10.10
CA GLN A 57 10.27 3.26 10.55
C GLN A 57 10.26 3.11 12.08
N ALA A 58 11.23 3.69 12.77
CA ALA A 58 11.26 3.63 14.23
C ALA A 58 10.09 4.40 14.86
N LEU A 59 9.62 5.46 14.22
CA LEU A 59 8.47 6.26 14.68
C LEU A 59 7.14 5.56 14.39
N ILE A 60 7.03 4.90 13.24
CA ILE A 60 5.89 4.03 12.92
C ILE A 60 5.77 2.94 13.98
N THR A 61 6.88 2.28 14.32
CA THR A 61 6.93 1.27 15.38
C THR A 61 6.55 1.83 16.74
N ALA A 62 7.03 3.03 17.08
CA ALA A 62 6.71 3.70 18.34
C ALA A 62 5.23 4.09 18.43
N HIS A 63 4.63 4.56 17.33
CA HIS A 63 3.20 4.86 17.25
C HIS A 63 2.36 3.61 17.49
N THR A 64 2.66 2.52 16.80
CA THR A 64 1.94 1.25 16.95
C THR A 64 2.03 0.66 18.35
N ASN A 65 3.15 0.90 19.08
CA ASN A 65 3.39 0.36 20.41
C ASN A 65 3.14 1.37 21.56
N GLY A 66 2.62 2.56 21.27
CA GLY A 66 2.14 3.52 22.26
C GLY A 66 3.22 4.35 22.99
N TYR A 67 4.47 4.40 22.50
CA TYR A 67 5.56 5.22 23.05
C TYR A 67 6.05 6.31 22.07
N PHE A 68 5.15 6.77 21.19
CA PHE A 68 5.47 7.72 20.13
C PHE A 68 6.08 9.04 20.64
N LYS A 69 5.56 9.60 21.73
CA LYS A 69 6.02 10.89 22.26
C LYS A 69 7.49 10.85 22.71
N GLU A 70 7.88 9.80 23.39
CA GLU A 70 9.25 9.58 23.86
C GLU A 70 10.21 9.40 22.67
N ALA A 71 9.83 8.53 21.72
CA ALA A 71 10.60 8.31 20.50
C ALA A 71 10.76 9.59 19.68
N MET A 72 9.68 10.36 19.53
CA MET A 72 9.69 11.63 18.80
C MET A 72 10.64 12.65 19.40
N ASN A 73 10.65 12.81 20.74
CA ASN A 73 11.54 13.71 21.42
C ASN A 73 13.00 13.33 21.22
N PHE A 74 13.32 12.04 21.37
CA PHE A 74 14.67 11.53 21.12
C PHE A 74 15.10 11.76 19.67
N TYR A 75 14.27 11.37 18.69
CA TYR A 75 14.58 11.51 17.26
C TYR A 75 14.80 12.96 16.83
N ARG A 76 14.00 13.88 17.36
CA ARG A 76 14.15 15.32 17.10
C ARG A 76 15.53 15.79 17.52
N ASN A 77 15.94 15.47 18.75
CA ASN A 77 17.23 15.90 19.30
C ASN A 77 18.38 15.23 18.53
N PHE A 78 18.28 13.93 18.29
CA PHE A 78 19.27 13.13 17.56
C PHE A 78 19.52 13.66 16.14
N LEU A 79 18.46 13.86 15.35
CA LEU A 79 18.58 14.36 13.98
C LEU A 79 18.98 15.84 13.95
N SER A 80 18.50 16.66 14.89
CA SER A 80 18.87 18.07 14.98
C SER A 80 20.36 18.22 15.30
N ALA A 81 20.88 17.49 16.28
CA ALA A 81 22.30 17.50 16.61
C ALA A 81 23.16 16.98 15.45
N GLY A 82 22.73 15.90 14.81
CA GLY A 82 23.48 15.26 13.73
C GLY A 82 23.50 16.02 12.42
N LEU A 83 22.40 16.74 12.08
CA LEU A 83 22.21 17.28 10.73
C LEU A 83 22.17 18.81 10.65
N LYS A 84 21.81 19.53 11.73
CA LYS A 84 21.70 20.98 11.67
C LYS A 84 22.96 21.69 12.19
N ASP A 85 23.39 21.35 13.37
CA ASP A 85 24.47 22.04 14.07
C ASP A 85 25.74 21.18 14.08
N ASN A 86 26.03 20.51 12.96
CA ASN A 86 27.16 19.63 12.80
C ASN A 86 28.00 20.06 11.57
N GLU A 87 29.20 20.54 11.81
CA GLU A 87 30.14 20.95 10.76
C GLU A 87 31.03 19.78 10.28
N ASN A 88 30.92 18.61 10.89
CA ASN A 88 31.83 17.48 10.68
C ASN A 88 31.33 16.47 9.63
N PHE A 89 30.25 16.75 8.89
CA PHE A 89 29.81 15.93 7.75
C PHE A 89 29.77 16.75 6.46
N GLU A 90 29.86 16.07 5.32
CA GLU A 90 29.83 16.70 3.99
C GLU A 90 28.39 16.84 3.48
N ARG A 91 27.62 15.74 3.54
CA ARG A 91 26.26 15.64 3.02
C ARG A 91 25.45 14.60 3.79
N ALA A 92 24.14 14.80 3.85
CA ALA A 92 23.22 13.80 4.40
C ALA A 92 22.11 13.50 3.40
N ILE A 93 21.69 12.23 3.33
CA ILE A 93 20.54 11.76 2.58
C ILE A 93 19.67 10.93 3.51
N LEU A 94 18.40 11.27 3.61
CA LEU A 94 17.41 10.55 4.39
C LEU A 94 16.32 10.04 3.44
N THR A 95 15.91 8.79 3.58
CA THR A 95 14.77 8.20 2.87
C THR A 95 13.69 7.78 3.86
N GLY A 96 12.45 7.76 3.42
CA GLY A 96 11.30 7.35 4.22
C GLY A 96 10.00 7.48 3.43
N ILE A 97 8.95 6.82 3.92
CA ILE A 97 7.61 6.82 3.35
C ILE A 97 6.84 8.08 3.78
N LEU A 98 6.91 8.40 5.07
CA LEU A 98 6.18 9.51 5.66
C LEU A 98 7.06 10.77 5.73
N ARG A 99 6.52 11.86 5.17
CA ARG A 99 7.12 13.17 5.40
C ARG A 99 6.61 13.74 6.70
N VAL A 100 7.29 13.46 7.81
CA VAL A 100 6.95 13.96 9.15
C VAL A 100 7.32 15.44 9.29
N ALA A 101 6.76 16.29 8.42
CA ALA A 101 7.23 17.66 8.23
C ALA A 101 6.61 18.68 9.19
N LYS A 102 5.38 18.48 9.66
CA LYS A 102 4.68 19.51 10.44
C LYS A 102 4.91 19.46 11.94
N GLU A 103 5.28 18.32 12.49
CA GLU A 103 5.13 18.14 13.93
C GLU A 103 6.39 18.01 14.74
N SER A 104 7.52 18.43 14.26
CA SER A 104 8.59 18.50 15.23
C SER A 104 9.95 17.87 14.90
N ILE A 105 10.04 16.85 14.07
CA ILE A 105 11.38 16.35 13.70
C ILE A 105 12.08 17.38 12.84
N PHE A 106 11.38 17.87 11.81
CA PHE A 106 11.95 18.81 10.85
C PHE A 106 11.67 20.29 11.16
N SER A 107 10.89 20.62 12.18
CA SER A 107 10.77 22.03 12.62
C SER A 107 12.12 22.59 13.10
N GLY A 108 12.99 21.72 13.59
CA GLY A 108 14.39 22.03 13.90
C GLY A 108 15.35 21.98 12.70
N LEU A 109 15.00 21.32 11.60
CA LEU A 109 15.84 21.08 10.41
C LEU A 109 15.35 21.91 9.23
N ASN A 110 15.71 23.18 9.18
CA ASN A 110 15.35 24.11 8.09
C ASN A 110 16.30 24.04 6.87
N ASN A 111 17.32 23.20 6.92
CA ASN A 111 18.35 23.03 5.90
C ASN A 111 18.10 21.85 4.94
N LEU A 112 16.98 21.14 5.08
CA LEU A 112 16.66 19.99 4.23
C LEU A 112 16.06 20.44 2.89
N LYS A 113 16.61 19.90 1.80
CA LYS A 113 15.95 19.89 0.49
C LYS A 113 15.10 18.62 0.41
N VAL A 114 13.77 18.80 0.32
CA VAL A 114 12.85 17.66 0.22
C VAL A 114 12.50 17.41 -1.23
N ASP A 115 12.75 16.20 -1.68
CA ASP A 115 12.31 15.68 -2.97
C ASP A 115 11.14 14.68 -2.76
N SER A 116 10.25 14.61 -3.74
CA SER A 116 9.02 13.81 -3.69
C SER A 116 8.77 13.19 -5.07
N ILE A 117 8.09 12.05 -5.10
CA ILE A 117 7.65 11.38 -6.34
C ILE A 117 6.80 12.30 -7.24
N LEU A 118 6.23 13.36 -6.68
CA LEU A 118 5.43 14.35 -7.42
C LEU A 118 6.25 15.36 -8.21
N LYS A 119 7.56 15.44 -7.98
CA LYS A 119 8.44 16.42 -8.64
C LYS A 119 8.97 15.89 -9.96
N ASN A 120 8.97 16.74 -10.98
CA ASN A 120 9.40 16.41 -12.35
C ASN A 120 10.89 16.03 -12.48
N GLN A 121 11.71 16.23 -11.46
CA GLN A 121 13.14 15.95 -11.48
C GLN A 121 13.51 14.58 -10.88
N PHE A 122 12.53 13.75 -10.55
CA PHE A 122 12.75 12.47 -9.89
C PHE A 122 12.95 11.37 -10.95
N ASN A 123 14.17 11.24 -11.47
CA ASN A 123 14.53 10.25 -12.51
C ASN A 123 15.75 9.40 -12.19
N TYR A 124 16.08 9.30 -10.88
CA TYR A 124 17.24 8.52 -10.42
C TYR A 124 16.86 7.20 -9.74
N PHE A 125 15.58 6.90 -9.62
CA PHE A 125 15.07 5.74 -8.90
C PHE A 125 14.16 4.92 -9.82
N GLY A 126 14.13 3.60 -9.58
CA GLY A 126 13.47 2.66 -10.46
C GLY A 126 14.33 2.27 -11.67
N LEU A 127 13.82 1.37 -12.50
CA LEU A 127 14.44 1.00 -13.77
C LEU A 127 13.59 1.52 -14.93
N SER A 128 14.25 2.05 -15.94
CA SER A 128 13.60 2.40 -17.21
C SER A 128 13.26 1.16 -18.04
N GLU A 129 12.42 1.31 -19.07
CA GLU A 129 12.08 0.20 -19.97
C GLU A 129 13.31 -0.27 -20.74
N GLU A 130 14.21 0.64 -21.12
CA GLU A 130 15.46 0.32 -21.79
C GLU A 130 16.38 -0.53 -20.90
N GLU A 131 16.54 -0.17 -19.64
CA GLU A 131 17.35 -0.93 -18.68
C GLU A 131 16.77 -2.33 -18.42
N VAL A 132 15.44 -2.44 -18.33
CA VAL A 132 14.78 -3.77 -18.20
C VAL A 132 15.00 -4.61 -19.43
N LEU A 133 14.84 -4.06 -20.64
CA LEU A 133 15.10 -4.79 -21.90
C LEU A 133 16.55 -5.26 -22.00
N GLU A 134 17.52 -4.42 -21.62
CA GLU A 134 18.94 -4.80 -21.59
C GLU A 134 19.19 -5.93 -20.60
N ALA A 135 18.60 -5.86 -19.40
CA ALA A 135 18.72 -6.89 -18.38
C ALA A 135 18.11 -8.23 -18.86
N LEU A 136 16.90 -8.23 -19.42
CA LEU A 136 16.26 -9.44 -19.97
C LEU A 136 17.12 -10.08 -21.04
N LYS A 137 17.67 -9.30 -21.96
CA LYS A 137 18.57 -9.77 -23.01
C LYS A 137 19.86 -10.36 -22.42
N TYR A 138 20.47 -9.71 -21.45
CA TYR A 138 21.71 -10.16 -20.81
C TYR A 138 21.52 -11.50 -20.11
N TYR A 139 20.43 -11.66 -19.36
CA TYR A 139 20.10 -12.89 -18.65
C TYR A 139 19.35 -13.92 -19.49
N LYS A 140 19.16 -13.66 -20.81
CA LYS A 140 18.52 -14.57 -21.77
C LYS A 140 17.09 -14.98 -21.34
N ARG A 141 16.33 -14.03 -20.85
CA ARG A 141 14.91 -14.21 -20.52
C ARG A 141 14.06 -13.94 -21.75
N ASP A 142 13.27 -14.94 -22.15
CA ASP A 142 12.42 -14.89 -23.35
C ASP A 142 10.97 -14.58 -22.95
N TYR A 143 10.73 -13.30 -22.64
CA TYR A 143 9.42 -12.81 -22.28
C TYR A 143 9.04 -11.61 -23.15
N GLU A 144 7.76 -11.53 -23.51
CA GLU A 144 7.20 -10.32 -24.11
C GLU A 144 7.26 -9.17 -23.10
N ILE A 145 7.88 -8.06 -23.50
CA ILE A 145 8.04 -6.90 -22.60
C ILE A 145 6.68 -6.40 -22.07
N GLN A 146 5.59 -6.59 -22.82
CA GLN A 146 4.26 -6.19 -22.39
C GLN A 146 3.80 -6.97 -21.16
N GLU A 147 4.10 -8.26 -21.05
CA GLU A 147 3.78 -9.08 -19.87
C GLU A 147 4.57 -8.60 -18.64
N VAL A 148 5.87 -8.35 -18.81
CA VAL A 148 6.73 -7.81 -17.74
C VAL A 148 6.25 -6.42 -17.30
N LYS A 149 5.79 -5.60 -18.24
CA LYS A 149 5.24 -4.26 -17.99
C LYS A 149 3.95 -4.32 -17.17
N GLU A 150 3.04 -5.23 -17.51
CA GLU A 150 1.79 -5.41 -16.76
C GLU A 150 2.05 -5.83 -15.31
N TRP A 151 3.09 -6.63 -15.06
CA TRP A 151 3.41 -7.10 -13.74
C TRP A 151 4.18 -6.10 -12.87
N TYR A 152 5.15 -5.32 -13.43
CA TYR A 152 6.15 -4.64 -12.61
C TYR A 152 6.38 -3.17 -12.94
N ASN A 153 5.77 -2.63 -14.01
CA ASN A 153 5.87 -1.22 -14.36
C ASN A 153 4.76 -0.40 -13.67
N GLY A 154 4.60 0.85 -14.08
CA GLY A 154 3.47 1.71 -13.77
C GLY A 154 3.70 2.66 -12.61
N TYR A 155 4.87 2.69 -12.01
CA TYR A 155 5.21 3.70 -11.02
C TYR A 155 5.57 5.01 -11.71
N THR A 156 4.85 6.08 -11.37
CA THR A 156 5.08 7.41 -11.95
C THR A 156 5.91 8.26 -10.98
N PHE A 157 7.15 8.53 -11.37
CA PHE A 157 8.02 9.46 -10.66
C PHE A 157 8.21 10.72 -11.48
N GLY A 158 7.51 11.79 -11.08
CA GLY A 158 7.42 13.01 -11.87
C GLY A 158 6.72 12.77 -13.21
N LYS A 159 7.49 12.67 -14.30
CA LYS A 159 6.98 12.36 -15.65
C LYS A 159 7.42 11.00 -16.16
N ASN A 160 8.23 10.30 -15.40
CA ASN A 160 8.84 9.04 -15.82
C ASN A 160 8.04 7.86 -15.28
N LEU A 161 7.76 6.89 -16.15
CA LEU A 161 7.27 5.58 -15.76
C LEU A 161 8.48 4.67 -15.51
N VAL A 162 8.47 4.02 -14.36
CA VAL A 162 9.57 3.15 -13.94
C VAL A 162 9.06 1.81 -13.44
N TYR A 163 9.93 0.81 -13.56
CA TYR A 163 9.73 -0.53 -13.01
C TYR A 163 10.29 -0.59 -11.58
N ASN A 164 9.69 -1.44 -10.74
CA ASN A 164 10.23 -1.76 -9.43
C ASN A 164 11.50 -2.60 -9.58
N PRO A 165 12.68 -2.12 -9.13
CA PRO A 165 13.94 -2.85 -9.29
C PRO A 165 13.94 -4.19 -8.55
N TRP A 166 13.34 -4.27 -7.36
CA TRP A 166 13.27 -5.51 -6.58
C TRP A 166 12.50 -6.59 -7.34
N SER A 167 11.33 -6.23 -7.89
CA SER A 167 10.50 -7.17 -8.64
C SER A 167 11.19 -7.64 -9.92
N ILE A 168 11.86 -6.73 -10.65
CA ILE A 168 12.60 -7.09 -11.86
C ILE A 168 13.79 -8.02 -11.57
N ILE A 169 14.56 -7.75 -10.53
CA ILE A 169 15.71 -8.59 -10.14
C ILE A 169 15.23 -9.99 -9.76
N ASN A 170 14.20 -10.09 -8.92
CA ASN A 170 13.65 -11.37 -8.51
C ASN A 170 12.97 -12.13 -9.67
N PHE A 171 12.28 -11.43 -10.56
CA PHE A 171 11.74 -12.01 -11.78
C PHE A 171 12.84 -12.62 -12.66
N ILE A 172 13.94 -11.90 -12.87
CA ILE A 172 15.08 -12.39 -13.65
C ILE A 172 15.70 -13.63 -12.98
N ASP A 173 15.81 -13.66 -11.66
CA ASP A 173 16.40 -14.77 -10.92
C ASP A 173 15.50 -16.02 -10.94
N ASN A 174 14.21 -15.85 -10.69
CA ASN A 174 13.27 -16.97 -10.57
C ASN A 174 12.66 -17.43 -11.90
N ASP A 175 12.72 -16.64 -12.97
CA ASP A 175 12.16 -16.91 -14.28
C ASP A 175 10.63 -17.15 -14.26
N GLU A 176 9.92 -16.42 -13.42
CA GLU A 176 8.48 -16.55 -13.21
C GLU A 176 7.84 -15.18 -12.96
N LEU A 177 6.71 -14.90 -13.63
CA LEU A 177 5.91 -13.70 -13.41
C LEU A 177 4.98 -13.91 -12.20
N THR A 178 5.39 -13.40 -11.05
CA THR A 178 4.66 -13.49 -9.78
C THR A 178 4.91 -12.27 -8.88
N SER A 179 4.25 -12.22 -7.72
CA SER A 179 4.41 -11.10 -6.76
C SER A 179 5.67 -11.28 -5.92
N PHE A 180 6.60 -10.33 -5.99
CA PHE A 180 7.84 -10.30 -5.24
C PHE A 180 7.90 -9.19 -4.20
N TRP A 181 7.73 -7.92 -4.61
CA TRP A 181 7.91 -6.76 -3.75
C TRP A 181 6.90 -6.68 -2.62
N VAL A 182 5.62 -6.89 -2.90
CA VAL A 182 4.53 -6.81 -1.92
C VAL A 182 4.67 -7.82 -0.77
N ASN A 183 5.51 -8.84 -0.93
CA ASN A 183 5.79 -9.86 0.08
C ASN A 183 7.01 -9.52 0.97
N THR A 184 7.70 -8.40 0.75
CA THR A 184 8.94 -8.05 1.47
C THR A 184 8.71 -7.37 2.82
N SER A 185 7.55 -6.77 3.05
CA SER A 185 7.21 -6.02 4.27
C SER A 185 6.05 -6.64 5.05
N THR A 186 5.91 -6.25 6.32
CA THR A 186 4.79 -6.70 7.17
C THR A 186 3.44 -6.15 6.69
N ASN A 187 3.46 -5.05 5.92
CA ASN A 187 2.27 -4.36 5.39
C ASN A 187 1.22 -3.97 6.44
N ASP A 188 1.62 -3.90 7.73
CA ASP A 188 0.68 -3.74 8.85
C ASP A 188 -0.08 -2.42 8.80
N LEU A 189 0.58 -1.31 8.42
CA LEU A 189 -0.09 -0.02 8.26
C LEU A 189 -1.20 -0.07 7.20
N ILE A 190 -0.91 -0.70 6.06
CA ILE A 190 -1.87 -0.86 4.96
C ILE A 190 -3.01 -1.78 5.39
N ARG A 191 -2.70 -2.92 6.04
CA ARG A 191 -3.70 -3.85 6.55
C ARG A 191 -4.63 -3.21 7.56
N ASN A 192 -4.10 -2.44 8.50
CA ASN A 192 -4.88 -1.70 9.49
C ASN A 192 -5.77 -0.64 8.83
N GLY A 193 -5.24 0.10 7.86
CA GLY A 193 -6.01 1.08 7.10
C GLY A 193 -7.16 0.44 6.32
N LEU A 194 -6.91 -0.68 5.64
CA LEU A 194 -7.93 -1.43 4.91
C LEU A 194 -9.02 -2.02 5.83
N SER A 195 -8.66 -2.42 7.06
CA SER A 195 -9.62 -2.94 8.04
C SER A 195 -10.60 -1.89 8.54
N ASN A 196 -10.24 -0.60 8.44
CA ASN A 196 -11.00 0.52 9.00
C ASN A 196 -11.53 1.48 7.91
N LEU A 197 -11.73 0.99 6.68
CA LEU A 197 -12.22 1.84 5.58
C LEU A 197 -13.61 2.41 5.89
N SER A 198 -13.76 3.72 5.72
CA SER A 198 -15.07 4.36 5.69
C SER A 198 -15.89 3.88 4.50
N SER A 199 -17.21 4.08 4.52
CA SER A 199 -18.07 3.70 3.40
C SER A 199 -17.69 4.40 2.07
N ILE A 200 -17.13 5.60 2.15
CA ILE A 200 -16.65 6.36 0.98
C ILE A 200 -15.37 5.73 0.46
N ASN A 201 -14.40 5.46 1.34
CA ASN A 201 -13.13 4.84 0.98
C ASN A 201 -13.32 3.42 0.45
N TYR A 202 -14.28 2.68 0.99
CA TYR A 202 -14.64 1.37 0.45
C TYR A 202 -15.11 1.45 -1.01
N LYS A 203 -15.93 2.43 -1.37
CA LYS A 203 -16.35 2.64 -2.77
C LYS A 203 -15.20 3.02 -3.69
N GLN A 204 -14.28 3.84 -3.19
CA GLN A 204 -13.05 4.19 -3.92
C GLN A 204 -12.17 2.97 -4.11
N PHE A 205 -12.03 2.13 -3.09
CA PHE A 205 -11.29 0.87 -3.17
C PHE A 205 -11.88 -0.07 -4.22
N VAL A 206 -13.20 -0.21 -4.27
CA VAL A 206 -13.91 -0.97 -5.29
C VAL A 206 -13.60 -0.46 -6.71
N LYS A 207 -13.58 0.85 -6.90
CA LYS A 207 -13.20 1.44 -8.19
C LYS A 207 -11.78 1.06 -8.58
N LEU A 208 -10.82 1.17 -7.66
CA LEU A 208 -9.42 0.81 -7.90
C LEU A 208 -9.27 -0.66 -8.32
N ILE A 209 -9.95 -1.60 -7.64
CA ILE A 209 -9.92 -3.01 -8.01
C ILE A 209 -10.50 -3.24 -9.42
N ASN A 210 -11.50 -2.47 -9.82
CA ASN A 210 -12.07 -2.49 -11.17
C ASN A 210 -11.21 -1.75 -12.21
N LEU A 211 -9.98 -1.36 -11.86
CA LEU A 211 -9.09 -0.57 -12.72
C LEU A 211 -9.65 0.81 -13.08
N GLU A 212 -10.56 1.33 -12.26
CA GLU A 212 -11.07 2.69 -12.37
C GLU A 212 -10.24 3.60 -11.46
N PRO A 213 -9.53 4.60 -11.99
CA PRO A 213 -8.76 5.50 -11.17
C PRO A 213 -9.67 6.36 -10.29
N ILE A 214 -9.17 6.76 -9.14
CA ILE A 214 -9.87 7.61 -8.18
C ILE A 214 -9.21 8.98 -8.05
N GLU A 215 -10.01 9.98 -7.71
CA GLU A 215 -9.52 11.29 -7.32
C GLU A 215 -9.36 11.33 -5.80
N ILE A 216 -8.21 11.82 -5.33
CA ILE A 216 -7.93 12.06 -3.91
C ILE A 216 -7.33 13.45 -3.75
N GLU A 217 -7.47 14.02 -2.57
CA GLU A 217 -6.68 15.18 -2.16
C GLU A 217 -5.28 14.69 -1.75
N ILE A 218 -4.24 15.17 -2.45
CA ILE A 218 -2.87 14.73 -2.19
C ILE A 218 -2.26 15.57 -1.09
N GLU A 219 -2.03 14.97 0.07
CA GLU A 219 -1.35 15.56 1.21
C GLU A 219 0.07 14.98 1.34
N GLU A 220 1.08 15.77 0.96
CA GLU A 220 2.49 15.35 1.07
C GLU A 220 2.99 15.29 2.52
N ASN A 221 2.36 16.02 3.42
CA ASN A 221 2.80 16.14 4.81
C ASN A 221 1.84 15.35 5.71
N ILE A 222 2.02 14.05 5.77
CA ILE A 222 1.22 13.19 6.64
C ILE A 222 1.84 13.20 8.03
N SER A 223 1.11 13.71 9.03
CA SER A 223 1.51 13.59 10.43
C SER A 223 1.08 12.24 11.02
N PHE A 224 1.76 11.79 12.07
CA PHE A 224 1.37 10.55 12.76
C PHE A 224 -0.04 10.61 13.37
N GLU A 225 -0.50 11.79 13.81
CA GLU A 225 -1.86 11.99 14.30
C GLU A 225 -2.91 11.79 13.21
N MET A 226 -2.53 12.01 11.95
CA MET A 226 -3.42 11.78 10.81
C MET A 226 -3.54 10.30 10.43
N LEU A 227 -2.65 9.41 10.89
CA LEU A 227 -2.70 7.98 10.57
C LEU A 227 -3.96 7.30 11.12
N ASP A 228 -4.56 7.85 12.17
CA ASP A 228 -5.83 7.36 12.71
C ASP A 228 -7.05 7.82 11.88
N ASN A 229 -6.85 8.74 10.91
CA ASN A 229 -7.92 9.19 10.01
C ASN A 229 -8.03 8.23 8.81
N PRO A 230 -9.17 7.55 8.61
CA PRO A 230 -9.38 6.65 7.48
C PRO A 230 -9.14 7.29 6.10
N ASP A 231 -9.29 8.60 5.97
CA ASP A 231 -9.16 9.29 4.68
C ASP A 231 -7.69 9.47 4.25
N VAL A 232 -6.75 9.33 5.17
CA VAL A 232 -5.30 9.42 4.89
C VAL A 232 -4.75 8.14 4.24
N ILE A 233 -5.50 7.04 4.27
CA ILE A 233 -5.05 5.75 3.74
C ILE A 233 -4.56 5.84 2.29
N TRP A 234 -5.24 6.62 1.44
CA TRP A 234 -4.86 6.75 0.03
C TRP A 234 -3.53 7.46 -0.17
N ASN A 235 -3.25 8.48 0.65
CA ASN A 235 -1.97 9.18 0.64
C ASN A 235 -0.84 8.26 1.16
N LEU A 236 -1.09 7.53 2.23
CA LEU A 236 -0.15 6.53 2.74
C LEU A 236 0.18 5.49 1.67
N MET A 237 -0.84 4.95 0.99
CA MET A 237 -0.66 3.97 -0.08
C MET A 237 0.07 4.54 -1.30
N LEU A 238 -0.16 5.82 -1.63
CA LEU A 238 0.52 6.51 -2.73
C LEU A 238 2.02 6.66 -2.44
N PHE A 239 2.37 7.19 -1.27
CA PHE A 239 3.77 7.45 -0.93
C PHE A 239 4.56 6.19 -0.56
N SER A 240 3.89 5.11 -0.16
CA SER A 240 4.51 3.80 0.05
C SER A 240 4.59 2.92 -1.21
N GLY A 241 4.15 3.41 -2.37
CA GLY A 241 4.26 2.69 -3.64
C GLY A 241 3.16 1.67 -3.91
N TYR A 242 2.10 1.59 -3.09
CA TYR A 242 0.95 0.74 -3.36
C TYR A 242 -0.04 1.36 -4.34
N LEU A 243 0.03 2.66 -4.54
CA LEU A 243 -0.70 3.40 -5.57
C LEU A 243 0.26 4.26 -6.37
N THR A 244 -0.18 4.69 -7.53
CA THR A 244 0.54 5.61 -8.42
C THR A 244 -0.38 6.67 -8.95
N LEU A 245 0.19 7.76 -9.47
CA LEU A 245 -0.55 8.81 -10.17
C LEU A 245 -0.46 8.61 -11.67
N ASN A 246 -1.58 8.71 -12.35
CA ASN A 246 -1.60 8.80 -13.80
C ASN A 246 -1.39 10.24 -14.30
N GLU A 247 -1.33 10.43 -15.60
CA GLU A 247 -1.12 11.74 -16.25
C GLU A 247 -2.20 12.79 -15.87
N ASN A 248 -3.40 12.34 -15.53
CA ASN A 248 -4.52 13.19 -15.11
C ASN A 248 -4.54 13.45 -13.59
N LYS A 249 -3.48 13.06 -12.87
CA LYS A 249 -3.37 13.13 -11.41
C LYS A 249 -4.44 12.30 -10.67
N LEU A 250 -5.00 11.32 -11.30
CA LEU A 250 -5.86 10.32 -10.67
C LEU A 250 -4.99 9.17 -10.16
N VAL A 251 -5.41 8.57 -9.06
CA VAL A 251 -4.70 7.49 -8.38
C VAL A 251 -5.21 6.14 -8.87
N SER A 252 -4.28 5.22 -9.13
CA SER A 252 -4.57 3.85 -9.56
C SER A 252 -3.56 2.86 -8.97
N PHE A 253 -3.81 1.55 -9.09
CA PHE A 253 -2.76 0.57 -8.88
C PHE A 253 -1.69 0.71 -9.96
N PRO A 254 -0.40 0.61 -9.60
CA PRO A 254 0.68 0.72 -10.59
C PRO A 254 0.67 -0.46 -11.56
N ASN A 255 0.44 -1.67 -11.07
CA ASN A 255 0.61 -2.89 -11.83
C ASN A 255 -0.20 -4.07 -11.26
N LYS A 256 -0.06 -5.23 -11.91
CA LYS A 256 -0.76 -6.46 -11.55
C LYS A 256 -0.26 -7.01 -10.20
N GLU A 257 1.03 -6.96 -9.90
CA GLU A 257 1.60 -7.44 -8.64
C GLU A 257 0.89 -6.80 -7.44
N VAL A 258 0.80 -5.47 -7.44
CA VAL A 258 0.17 -4.71 -6.35
C VAL A 258 -1.33 -4.95 -6.30
N ARG A 259 -2.00 -4.96 -7.44
CA ARG A 259 -3.44 -5.24 -7.51
C ARG A 259 -3.79 -6.60 -6.94
N ASP A 260 -3.05 -7.65 -7.29
CA ASP A 260 -3.29 -9.02 -6.84
C ASP A 260 -3.05 -9.16 -5.33
N PHE A 261 -2.08 -8.43 -4.78
CA PHE A 261 -1.90 -8.31 -3.34
C PHE A 261 -3.16 -7.75 -2.66
N TYR A 262 -3.72 -6.65 -3.18
CA TYR A 262 -4.93 -6.07 -2.59
C TYR A 262 -6.15 -6.98 -2.68
N ILE A 263 -6.32 -7.68 -3.79
CA ILE A 263 -7.37 -8.68 -3.93
C ILE A 263 -7.20 -9.78 -2.86
N THR A 264 -5.97 -10.21 -2.62
CA THR A 264 -5.66 -11.23 -1.61
C THR A 264 -5.90 -10.73 -0.18
N GLU A 265 -5.44 -9.52 0.15
CA GLU A 265 -5.68 -8.91 1.46
C GLU A 265 -7.16 -8.65 1.70
N PHE A 266 -7.91 -8.23 0.70
CA PHE A 266 -9.35 -8.06 0.79
C PHE A 266 -10.06 -9.39 1.08
N LYS A 267 -9.68 -10.48 0.39
CA LYS A 267 -10.19 -11.83 0.68
C LYS A 267 -9.94 -12.22 2.12
N ARG A 268 -8.73 -11.94 2.64
CA ARG A 268 -8.35 -12.23 4.02
C ARG A 268 -9.17 -11.43 5.05
N LEU A 269 -9.36 -10.13 4.82
CA LEU A 269 -10.16 -9.25 5.68
C LEU A 269 -11.63 -9.64 5.73
N ALA A 270 -12.17 -10.13 4.62
CA ALA A 270 -13.52 -10.67 4.56
C ALA A 270 -13.67 -12.01 5.33
N GLY A 271 -12.60 -12.53 5.94
CA GLY A 271 -12.62 -13.76 6.76
C GLY A 271 -12.69 -15.06 5.96
N TYR A 272 -12.42 -15.01 4.64
CA TYR A 272 -12.56 -16.16 3.76
C TYR A 272 -11.21 -16.73 3.32
N SER A 273 -11.16 -18.07 3.26
CA SER A 273 -10.01 -18.76 2.68
C SER A 273 -10.03 -18.67 1.14
N ILE A 274 -8.86 -18.82 0.52
CA ILE A 274 -8.74 -18.96 -0.95
C ILE A 274 -9.63 -20.10 -1.48
N ASN A 275 -9.77 -21.18 -0.72
CA ASN A 275 -10.64 -22.31 -1.07
C ASN A 275 -12.12 -21.91 -1.17
N SER A 276 -12.59 -20.99 -0.31
CA SER A 276 -13.96 -20.49 -0.36
C SER A 276 -14.27 -19.76 -1.69
N PHE A 277 -13.33 -18.96 -2.20
CA PHE A 277 -13.49 -18.29 -3.51
C PHE A 277 -13.44 -19.25 -4.69
N ASN A 278 -12.58 -20.26 -4.62
CA ASN A 278 -12.54 -21.31 -5.64
C ASN A 278 -13.84 -22.10 -5.66
N SER A 279 -14.47 -22.36 -4.51
CA SER A 279 -15.79 -22.98 -4.42
C SER A 279 -16.87 -22.10 -5.03
N LEU A 280 -16.87 -20.79 -4.71
CA LEU A 280 -17.81 -19.82 -5.30
C LEU A 280 -17.72 -19.80 -6.83
N LEU A 281 -16.49 -19.72 -7.36
CA LEU A 281 -16.25 -19.78 -8.79
C LEU A 281 -16.77 -21.11 -9.38
N GLY A 282 -16.48 -22.23 -8.72
CA GLY A 282 -16.96 -23.56 -9.13
C GLY A 282 -18.48 -23.64 -9.22
N TYR A 283 -19.19 -23.11 -8.22
CA TYR A 283 -20.68 -23.09 -8.24
C TYR A 283 -21.20 -22.23 -9.40
N LEU A 284 -20.60 -21.05 -9.63
CA LEU A 284 -21.00 -20.21 -10.76
C LEU A 284 -20.69 -20.87 -12.10
N MET A 285 -19.49 -21.42 -12.29
CA MET A 285 -19.11 -22.09 -13.53
C MET A 285 -20.05 -23.26 -13.87
N ASN A 286 -20.45 -24.04 -12.87
CA ASN A 286 -21.29 -25.21 -13.02
C ASN A 286 -22.80 -24.87 -12.95
N LYS A 287 -23.18 -23.60 -12.76
CA LYS A 287 -24.57 -23.16 -12.54
C LYS A 287 -25.24 -23.87 -11.35
N ASP A 288 -24.47 -24.20 -10.34
CA ASP A 288 -24.92 -24.88 -9.12
C ASP A 288 -25.51 -23.86 -8.15
N ILE A 289 -26.76 -23.49 -8.41
CA ILE A 289 -27.46 -22.41 -7.69
C ILE A 289 -27.72 -22.80 -6.23
N GLU A 290 -27.97 -24.07 -5.93
CA GLU A 290 -28.26 -24.50 -4.57
C GLU A 290 -27.01 -24.39 -3.66
N ASN A 291 -25.87 -24.87 -4.10
CA ASN A 291 -24.63 -24.72 -3.35
C ASN A 291 -24.15 -23.26 -3.32
N PHE A 292 -24.33 -22.49 -4.40
CA PHE A 292 -24.08 -21.05 -4.41
C PHE A 292 -24.92 -20.31 -3.36
N LYS A 293 -26.22 -20.60 -3.27
CA LYS A 293 -27.13 -20.03 -2.27
C LYS A 293 -26.71 -20.38 -0.85
N GLY A 294 -26.41 -21.68 -0.60
CA GLY A 294 -25.93 -22.13 0.72
C GLY A 294 -24.65 -21.43 1.13
N PHE A 295 -23.70 -21.31 0.22
CA PHE A 295 -22.44 -20.60 0.42
C PHE A 295 -22.67 -19.11 0.74
N LEU A 296 -23.52 -18.40 -0.02
CA LEU A 296 -23.85 -17.02 0.28
C LEU A 296 -24.53 -16.84 1.63
N GLN A 297 -25.45 -17.74 2.00
CA GLN A 297 -26.09 -17.69 3.31
C GLN A 297 -25.08 -17.82 4.46
N GLU A 298 -24.16 -18.78 4.37
CA GLU A 298 -23.09 -18.96 5.36
C GLU A 298 -22.20 -17.72 5.45
N MET A 299 -21.84 -17.18 4.30
CA MET A 299 -21.01 -15.97 4.21
C MET A 299 -21.71 -14.77 4.84
N PHE A 300 -22.98 -14.52 4.52
CA PHE A 300 -23.73 -13.43 5.12
C PHE A 300 -23.89 -13.60 6.64
N TYR A 301 -24.10 -14.82 7.14
CA TYR A 301 -24.15 -15.07 8.58
C TYR A 301 -22.80 -14.80 9.28
N THR A 302 -21.69 -15.10 8.63
CA THR A 302 -20.35 -14.92 9.20
C THR A 302 -19.90 -13.45 9.14
N ALA A 303 -20.23 -12.74 8.06
CA ALA A 303 -19.82 -11.36 7.84
C ALA A 303 -20.69 -10.33 8.58
N VAL A 304 -21.94 -10.66 8.87
CA VAL A 304 -22.86 -9.76 9.57
C VAL A 304 -22.66 -9.88 11.08
N SER A 305 -21.89 -8.95 11.65
CA SER A 305 -21.86 -8.77 13.09
C SER A 305 -23.24 -8.40 13.64
N TYR A 306 -23.62 -8.95 14.78
CA TYR A 306 -24.89 -8.68 15.47
C TYR A 306 -25.14 -7.18 15.77
N TYR A 307 -24.09 -6.36 15.70
CA TYR A 307 -24.13 -4.92 15.99
C TYR A 307 -24.36 -4.00 14.79
N ASP A 308 -24.37 -4.51 13.55
CA ASP A 308 -24.65 -3.72 12.35
C ASP A 308 -26.16 -3.63 12.12
N THR A 309 -26.77 -2.58 12.68
CA THR A 309 -28.23 -2.40 12.68
C THR A 309 -28.79 -1.72 11.43
N ASP A 310 -27.98 -1.10 10.58
CA ASP A 310 -28.39 -0.44 9.34
C ASP A 310 -28.32 -1.40 8.14
N LYS A 311 -29.30 -2.28 8.05
CA LYS A 311 -29.44 -3.29 6.98
C LYS A 311 -30.05 -2.69 5.71
N GLU A 312 -29.37 -1.74 5.08
CA GLU A 312 -29.76 -1.24 3.77
C GLU A 312 -29.30 -2.17 2.64
N GLU A 313 -30.02 -2.19 1.53
CA GLU A 313 -29.71 -2.91 0.28
C GLU A 313 -28.25 -2.72 -0.15
N LYS A 314 -27.73 -1.52 0.02
CA LYS A 314 -26.34 -1.12 -0.24
C LYS A 314 -25.29 -1.89 0.57
N TYR A 315 -25.61 -2.32 1.78
CA TYR A 315 -24.72 -3.13 2.59
C TYR A 315 -24.48 -4.51 1.94
N TYR A 316 -25.55 -5.20 1.57
CA TYR A 316 -25.49 -6.51 0.92
C TYR A 316 -24.85 -6.44 -0.47
N HIS A 317 -25.12 -5.38 -1.21
CA HIS A 317 -24.46 -5.09 -2.47
C HIS A 317 -22.95 -4.95 -2.31
N ASN A 318 -22.47 -4.15 -1.35
CA ASN A 318 -21.05 -3.96 -1.10
C ASN A 318 -20.38 -5.26 -0.64
N LEU A 319 -21.05 -6.03 0.22
CA LEU A 319 -20.55 -7.31 0.70
C LEU A 319 -20.41 -8.30 -0.47
N MET A 320 -21.46 -8.44 -1.29
CA MET A 320 -21.42 -9.30 -2.47
C MET A 320 -20.35 -8.87 -3.47
N LEU A 321 -20.17 -7.57 -3.66
CA LEU A 321 -19.15 -7.01 -4.53
C LEU A 321 -17.75 -7.45 -4.07
N GLY A 322 -17.48 -7.39 -2.77
CA GLY A 322 -16.24 -7.91 -2.19
C GLY A 322 -16.01 -9.39 -2.51
N PHE A 323 -17.04 -10.21 -2.46
CA PHE A 323 -16.91 -11.64 -2.76
C PHE A 323 -16.60 -11.93 -4.22
N VAL A 324 -17.27 -11.24 -5.14
CA VAL A 324 -17.06 -11.49 -6.57
C VAL A 324 -15.73 -10.94 -7.09
N PHE A 325 -15.05 -10.04 -6.35
CA PHE A 325 -13.72 -9.60 -6.75
C PHE A 325 -12.71 -10.75 -6.85
N GLY A 326 -12.87 -11.79 -6.05
CA GLY A 326 -12.09 -13.01 -6.20
C GLY A 326 -12.23 -13.69 -7.57
N LEU A 327 -13.22 -13.30 -8.36
CA LEU A 327 -13.51 -13.80 -9.70
C LEU A 327 -12.98 -12.88 -10.81
N SER A 328 -12.27 -11.81 -10.46
CA SER A 328 -11.81 -10.78 -11.41
C SER A 328 -10.89 -11.31 -12.50
N ASP A 329 -10.24 -12.44 -12.31
CA ASP A 329 -9.43 -13.09 -13.36
C ASP A 329 -10.30 -13.66 -14.50
N ASN A 330 -11.49 -14.14 -14.16
CA ASN A 330 -12.42 -14.81 -15.07
C ASN A 330 -13.54 -13.90 -15.58
N TYR A 331 -13.89 -12.89 -14.77
CA TYR A 331 -15.01 -11.99 -15.04
C TYR A 331 -14.60 -10.53 -15.00
N GLU A 332 -15.16 -9.75 -15.91
CA GLU A 332 -15.26 -8.29 -15.78
C GLU A 332 -16.41 -7.99 -14.82
N ILE A 333 -16.10 -7.30 -13.70
CA ILE A 333 -17.06 -7.00 -12.63
C ILE A 333 -17.54 -5.58 -12.82
N ARG A 334 -18.85 -5.40 -13.04
CA ARG A 334 -19.47 -4.09 -13.20
C ARG A 334 -20.51 -3.88 -12.11
N SER A 335 -20.37 -2.81 -11.35
CA SER A 335 -21.24 -2.46 -10.24
C SER A 335 -21.89 -1.11 -10.47
N ASN A 336 -23.20 -1.00 -10.22
CA ASN A 336 -23.97 0.23 -10.28
C ASN A 336 -23.82 1.02 -11.60
N ARG A 337 -23.62 0.36 -12.73
CA ARG A 337 -23.53 0.99 -14.06
C ARG A 337 -24.84 0.90 -14.83
N GLU A 338 -25.08 1.90 -15.67
CA GLU A 338 -26.15 1.85 -16.66
C GLU A 338 -25.83 0.78 -17.69
N TYR A 339 -26.80 -0.11 -17.93
CA TYR A 339 -26.74 -1.13 -18.97
C TYR A 339 -28.09 -1.17 -19.70
N GLY A 340 -28.06 -1.03 -21.03
CA GLY A 340 -29.31 -0.90 -21.80
C GLY A 340 -30.09 0.34 -21.39
N THR A 341 -31.34 0.15 -20.96
CA THR A 341 -32.27 1.20 -20.53
C THR A 341 -32.28 1.44 -19.02
N GLY A 342 -31.41 0.74 -18.24
CA GLY A 342 -31.46 0.86 -16.78
C GLY A 342 -30.12 0.54 -16.07
N ARG A 343 -30.14 0.69 -14.75
CA ARG A 343 -28.98 0.47 -13.87
C ARG A 343 -29.14 -0.90 -13.21
N VAL A 344 -28.08 -1.74 -13.29
CA VAL A 344 -27.99 -3.02 -12.59
C VAL A 344 -27.08 -2.89 -11.39
N ASP A 345 -27.38 -3.59 -10.29
CA ASP A 345 -26.57 -3.53 -9.09
C ASP A 345 -25.21 -4.17 -9.31
N LEU A 346 -25.17 -5.38 -9.87
CA LEU A 346 -23.92 -6.10 -10.12
C LEU A 346 -24.04 -7.00 -11.36
N LEU A 347 -23.08 -6.87 -12.28
CA LEU A 347 -22.94 -7.69 -13.47
C LEU A 347 -21.56 -8.37 -13.46
N LEU A 348 -21.54 -9.69 -13.61
CA LEU A 348 -20.35 -10.47 -13.92
C LEU A 348 -20.38 -10.84 -15.41
N LYS A 349 -19.51 -10.21 -16.19
CA LYS A 349 -19.37 -10.49 -17.62
C LYS A 349 -18.14 -11.36 -17.84
N SER A 350 -18.31 -12.53 -18.43
CA SER A 350 -17.21 -13.46 -18.76
C SER A 350 -16.20 -12.79 -19.69
N LYS A 351 -14.92 -12.88 -19.36
CA LYS A 351 -13.82 -12.34 -20.19
C LYS A 351 -13.52 -13.20 -21.42
N ASN A 352 -13.81 -14.50 -21.35
CA ASN A 352 -13.49 -15.46 -22.42
C ASN A 352 -14.69 -15.97 -23.20
N ASN A 353 -15.90 -15.49 -22.92
CA ASN A 353 -17.18 -15.92 -23.51
C ASN A 353 -17.49 -17.43 -23.36
N VAL A 354 -16.74 -18.15 -22.54
CA VAL A 354 -16.98 -19.58 -22.24
C VAL A 354 -17.83 -19.74 -21.00
N LEU A 355 -17.61 -18.87 -20.01
CA LEU A 355 -18.34 -18.87 -18.76
C LEU A 355 -19.66 -18.09 -18.91
N PRO A 356 -20.72 -18.46 -18.16
CA PRO A 356 -21.96 -17.72 -18.16
C PRO A 356 -21.79 -16.32 -17.59
N ASN A 357 -22.55 -15.34 -18.08
CA ASN A 357 -22.68 -14.04 -17.45
C ASN A 357 -23.73 -14.09 -16.35
N TYR A 358 -23.56 -13.28 -15.29
CA TYR A 358 -24.49 -13.20 -14.17
C TYR A 358 -24.88 -11.76 -13.88
N ILE A 359 -26.15 -11.56 -13.60
CA ILE A 359 -26.71 -10.29 -13.11
C ILE A 359 -27.27 -10.54 -11.71
N PHE A 360 -26.94 -9.65 -10.79
CA PHE A 360 -27.48 -9.65 -9.44
C PHE A 360 -28.20 -8.32 -9.20
N GLU A 361 -29.39 -8.42 -8.65
CA GLU A 361 -30.20 -7.31 -8.16
C GLU A 361 -30.54 -7.59 -6.71
N PHE A 362 -30.31 -6.64 -5.81
CA PHE A 362 -30.46 -6.82 -4.37
C PHE A 362 -31.75 -6.15 -3.90
N LYS A 363 -32.49 -6.82 -3.02
CA LYS A 363 -33.63 -6.28 -2.30
C LYS A 363 -33.57 -6.67 -0.84
N VAL A 364 -33.92 -5.76 0.04
CA VAL A 364 -34.00 -5.99 1.49
C VAL A 364 -35.44 -5.98 1.92
N SER A 365 -35.95 -7.14 2.35
CA SER A 365 -37.30 -7.29 2.87
C SER A 365 -37.31 -7.02 4.37
N LYS A 366 -38.22 -6.17 4.82
CA LYS A 366 -38.42 -5.86 6.25
C LYS A 366 -39.09 -6.99 7.02
N LYS A 367 -39.87 -7.81 6.33
CA LYS A 367 -40.60 -8.95 6.88
C LYS A 367 -40.33 -10.20 6.05
N LYS A 368 -40.35 -11.34 6.70
CA LYS A 368 -40.16 -12.65 6.05
C LYS A 368 -41.25 -12.94 5.00
N GLU A 369 -42.42 -12.42 5.22
CA GLU A 369 -43.61 -12.59 4.33
C GLU A 369 -43.41 -11.84 2.99
N ASP A 370 -42.60 -10.78 2.95
CA ASP A 370 -42.38 -9.96 1.76
C ASP A 370 -41.26 -10.49 0.87
N LEU A 371 -40.47 -11.47 1.32
CA LEU A 371 -39.29 -11.99 0.61
C LEU A 371 -39.60 -12.43 -0.82
N GLU A 372 -40.68 -13.17 -1.02
CA GLU A 372 -41.04 -13.72 -2.33
C GLU A 372 -41.49 -12.61 -3.29
N SER A 373 -42.26 -11.64 -2.81
CA SER A 373 -42.69 -10.49 -3.59
C SER A 373 -41.57 -9.55 -3.96
N ASP A 374 -40.61 -9.35 -3.05
CA ASP A 374 -39.44 -8.51 -3.30
C ASP A 374 -38.42 -9.20 -4.23
N CYS A 375 -38.28 -10.52 -4.15
CA CYS A 375 -37.56 -11.31 -5.13
C CYS A 375 -38.16 -11.17 -6.55
N GLN A 376 -39.48 -11.23 -6.67
CA GLN A 376 -40.15 -11.03 -7.96
C GLN A 376 -39.92 -9.62 -8.51
N LYS A 377 -39.97 -8.58 -7.69
CA LYS A 377 -39.65 -7.21 -8.09
C LYS A 377 -38.20 -7.08 -8.60
N ALA A 378 -37.26 -7.77 -7.98
CA ALA A 378 -35.84 -7.79 -8.44
C ALA A 378 -35.76 -8.45 -9.84
N LEU A 379 -36.45 -9.56 -10.08
CA LEU A 379 -36.49 -10.22 -11.37
C LEU A 379 -37.14 -9.33 -12.44
N ASP A 380 -38.29 -8.71 -12.12
CA ASP A 380 -38.96 -7.79 -13.02
C ASP A 380 -38.07 -6.62 -13.41
N GLN A 381 -37.30 -6.07 -12.46
CA GLN A 381 -36.30 -5.04 -12.70
C GLN A 381 -35.21 -5.49 -13.68
N ILE A 382 -34.73 -6.72 -13.56
CA ILE A 382 -33.72 -7.28 -14.49
C ILE A 382 -34.33 -7.44 -15.89
N GLU A 383 -35.59 -7.87 -15.98
CA GLU A 383 -36.25 -8.08 -17.27
C GLU A 383 -36.58 -6.77 -17.98
N GLU A 384 -37.03 -5.74 -17.27
CA GLU A 384 -37.28 -4.41 -17.82
C GLU A 384 -36.02 -3.70 -18.35
N LYS A 385 -34.84 -4.08 -17.84
CA LYS A 385 -33.56 -3.46 -18.18
C LYS A 385 -32.79 -4.21 -19.28
N LYS A 386 -33.32 -5.30 -19.81
CA LYS A 386 -32.76 -6.02 -20.97
C LYS A 386 -32.91 -5.21 -22.26
#